data_70e017cde3e85ad9fb0fbeb9cc31272f
#
_entry.id   70e017cde3e85ad9fb0fbeb9cc31272f
#
_cell.length_a   1.000
_cell.length_b   1.000
_cell.length_c   1.000
_cell.angle_alpha   90.00
_cell.angle_beta   90.00
_cell.angle_gamma   90.00
#
_symmetry.space_group_name_H-M   'P 1'
#
loop_
_entity.id
_entity.type
_entity.pdbx_description
1 polymer ?
#
loop_
_entity_poly.entity_id
_entity_poly.type
_entity_poly.pdbx_seq_one_letter_code
_entity_poly.pdbx_strand_id
1 'polypeptide(L)'
;MKINFPLLALAIGAFGIGTTEFSPMGLLPVIAKGVDVSIPVAGMLISAYAIGVMVGAPLMTLLLSHRARRNTLIFLMGIFTVGNLLSSIAPDYTTLLLSRIITSLNHGAFFGLGSVVAASVVPRHKQASAVATMFMGLTIANIGGVPAATWLGETIGWRMSFLATAGLGLLAMVSLWFSLPKGSAGERPDVKQELSVLLRPQVLSALLTTVLGAGAMFTLYTYI
;
A
#
# COMPACT_ATOMS: atom_id res chain seq x y z
N MET A 1 13.18 26.04 -1.43
CA MET A 1 12.28 25.06 -2.10
C MET A 1 10.94 25.11 -1.38
N LYS A 2 9.81 25.42 -2.05
CA LYS A 2 8.50 25.37 -1.40
C LYS A 2 8.06 23.90 -1.32
N ILE A 3 7.70 23.44 -0.12
CA ILE A 3 7.19 22.09 0.11
C ILE A 3 5.86 21.94 -0.65
N ASN A 4 5.75 20.88 -1.46
CA ASN A 4 4.50 20.52 -2.13
C ASN A 4 3.71 19.58 -1.18
N PHE A 5 2.79 20.14 -0.41
CA PHE A 5 2.00 19.40 0.58
C PHE A 5 1.22 18.21 -0.02
N PRO A 6 0.58 18.29 -1.19
CA PRO A 6 0.01 17.15 -1.89
C PRO A 6 0.98 15.97 -2.07
N LEU A 7 2.19 16.23 -2.54
CA LEU A 7 3.20 15.18 -2.73
C LEU A 7 3.66 14.58 -1.40
N LEU A 8 3.83 15.43 -0.36
CA LEU A 8 4.17 14.96 0.98
C LEU A 8 3.08 14.04 1.55
N ALA A 9 1.80 14.41 1.41
CA ALA A 9 0.70 13.59 1.88
C ALA A 9 0.63 12.22 1.18
N LEU A 10 0.88 12.19 -0.14
CA LEU A 10 0.98 10.94 -0.90
C LEU A 10 2.19 10.09 -0.45
N ALA A 11 3.34 10.72 -0.19
CA ALA A 11 4.53 10.03 0.32
C ALA A 11 4.30 9.45 1.73
N ILE A 12 3.56 10.13 2.61
CA ILE A 12 3.16 9.61 3.94
C ILE A 12 2.28 8.36 3.78
N GLY A 13 1.32 8.38 2.85
CA GLY A 13 0.52 7.19 2.54
C GLY A 13 1.37 6.03 2.01
N ALA A 14 2.27 6.30 1.07
CA ALA A 14 3.21 5.32 0.53
C ALA A 14 4.15 4.76 1.61
N PHE A 15 4.61 5.59 2.55
CA PHE A 15 5.40 5.17 3.71
C PHE A 15 4.62 4.20 4.61
N GLY A 16 3.36 4.50 4.94
CA GLY A 16 2.51 3.62 5.74
C GLY A 16 2.28 2.26 5.04
N ILE A 17 1.97 2.29 3.74
CA ILE A 17 1.75 1.08 2.94
C ILE A 17 3.02 0.23 2.87
N GLY A 18 4.18 0.82 2.59
CA GLY A 18 5.44 0.09 2.57
C GLY A 18 5.80 -0.51 3.92
N THR A 19 5.56 0.22 5.00
CA THR A 19 5.80 -0.31 6.36
C THR A 19 4.93 -1.54 6.63
N THR A 20 3.63 -1.51 6.32
CA THR A 20 2.73 -2.65 6.55
C THR A 20 2.99 -3.84 5.62
N GLU A 21 3.54 -3.59 4.44
CA GLU A 21 3.87 -4.63 3.46
C GLU A 21 5.05 -5.49 3.92
N PHE A 22 6.12 -4.84 4.36
CA PHE A 22 7.40 -5.51 4.60
C PHE A 22 7.65 -5.86 6.08
N SER A 23 7.09 -5.12 7.05
CA SER A 23 7.33 -5.41 8.48
C SER A 23 6.90 -6.81 8.93
N PRO A 24 5.82 -7.45 8.41
CA PRO A 24 5.47 -8.80 8.80
C PRO A 24 6.54 -9.85 8.44
N MET A 25 7.38 -9.60 7.42
CA MET A 25 8.48 -10.52 7.07
C MET A 25 9.50 -10.60 8.20
N GLY A 26 9.90 -9.48 8.79
CA GLY A 26 10.78 -9.43 9.95
C GLY A 26 10.13 -9.96 11.23
N LEU A 27 8.81 -9.93 11.33
CA LEU A 27 8.05 -10.34 12.52
C LEU A 27 7.48 -11.76 12.43
N LEU A 28 7.74 -12.52 11.36
CA LEU A 28 7.16 -13.85 11.15
C LEU A 28 7.30 -14.78 12.36
N PRO A 29 8.49 -14.94 13.00
CA PRO A 29 8.63 -15.82 14.15
C PRO A 29 7.78 -15.38 15.36
N VAL A 30 7.70 -14.06 15.60
CA VAL A 30 6.94 -13.48 16.71
C VAL A 30 5.43 -13.62 16.47
N ILE A 31 4.99 -13.38 15.23
CA ILE A 31 3.59 -13.57 14.82
C ILE A 31 3.20 -15.04 14.91
N ALA A 32 3.99 -15.95 14.35
CA ALA A 32 3.75 -17.40 14.37
C ALA A 32 3.52 -17.91 15.79
N LYS A 33 4.42 -17.52 16.71
CA LYS A 33 4.27 -17.85 18.15
C LYS A 33 3.03 -17.19 18.77
N GLY A 34 2.71 -15.98 18.38
CA GLY A 34 1.62 -15.20 18.96
C GLY A 34 0.22 -15.64 18.55
N VAL A 35 0.08 -16.39 17.44
CA VAL A 35 -1.18 -16.97 16.94
C VAL A 35 -1.13 -18.51 16.86
N ASP A 36 -0.13 -19.12 17.50
CA ASP A 36 0.07 -20.58 17.65
C ASP A 36 0.04 -21.35 16.32
N VAL A 37 0.86 -20.92 15.37
CA VAL A 37 1.03 -21.60 14.06
C VAL A 37 2.51 -21.77 13.73
N SER A 38 2.81 -22.64 12.78
CA SER A 38 4.20 -22.77 12.26
C SER A 38 4.61 -21.54 11.44
N ILE A 39 5.91 -21.27 11.35
CA ILE A 39 6.47 -20.17 10.54
C ILE A 39 6.02 -20.25 9.07
N PRO A 40 6.02 -21.43 8.39
CA PRO A 40 5.49 -21.53 7.03
C PRO A 40 4.02 -21.13 6.91
N VAL A 41 3.18 -21.50 7.90
CA VAL A 41 1.77 -21.09 7.94
C VAL A 41 1.65 -19.57 8.15
N ALA A 42 2.44 -19.00 9.06
CA ALA A 42 2.49 -17.54 9.21
C ALA A 42 2.93 -16.84 7.92
N GLY A 43 3.83 -17.43 7.14
CA GLY A 43 4.26 -16.93 5.83
C GLY A 43 3.12 -16.78 4.82
N MET A 44 2.03 -17.55 4.95
CA MET A 44 0.84 -17.39 4.12
C MET A 44 0.15 -16.04 4.28
N LEU A 45 0.40 -15.32 5.39
CA LEU A 45 -0.08 -13.93 5.58
C LEU A 45 0.50 -12.98 4.53
N ILE A 46 1.76 -13.21 4.13
CA ILE A 46 2.45 -12.42 3.09
C ILE A 46 1.86 -12.76 1.72
N SER A 47 1.70 -14.06 1.42
CA SER A 47 1.12 -14.53 0.16
C SER A 47 -0.33 -14.06 -0.01
N ALA A 48 -1.15 -14.16 1.04
CA ALA A 48 -2.53 -13.68 1.03
C ALA A 48 -2.61 -12.17 0.80
N TYR A 49 -1.71 -11.40 1.41
CA TYR A 49 -1.60 -9.96 1.15
C TYR A 49 -1.25 -9.69 -0.32
N ALA A 50 -0.25 -10.37 -0.88
CA ALA A 50 0.15 -10.20 -2.28
C ALA A 50 -0.98 -10.56 -3.26
N ILE A 51 -1.69 -11.67 -3.03
CA ILE A 51 -2.87 -12.06 -3.82
C ILE A 51 -3.97 -10.98 -3.70
N GLY A 52 -4.20 -10.49 -2.48
CA GLY A 52 -5.16 -9.42 -2.24
C GLY A 52 -4.80 -8.11 -2.95
N VAL A 53 -3.50 -7.75 -3.05
CA VAL A 53 -3.03 -6.62 -3.86
C VAL A 53 -3.31 -6.87 -5.35
N MET A 54 -2.97 -8.06 -5.86
CA MET A 54 -3.16 -8.43 -7.25
C MET A 54 -4.63 -8.32 -7.69
N VAL A 55 -5.56 -8.79 -6.88
CA VAL A 55 -7.00 -8.75 -7.16
C VAL A 55 -7.59 -7.38 -6.79
N GLY A 56 -7.16 -6.81 -5.67
CA GLY A 56 -7.67 -5.56 -5.14
C GLY A 56 -7.33 -4.34 -6.00
N ALA A 57 -6.15 -4.31 -6.64
CA ALA A 57 -5.72 -3.18 -7.44
C ALA A 57 -6.70 -2.88 -8.60
N PRO A 58 -7.01 -3.81 -9.52
CA PRO A 58 -7.98 -3.56 -10.59
C PRO A 58 -9.39 -3.36 -10.04
N LEU A 59 -9.80 -4.17 -9.05
CA LEU A 59 -11.14 -4.10 -8.48
C LEU A 59 -11.42 -2.72 -7.87
N MET A 60 -10.56 -2.22 -6.99
CA MET A 60 -10.73 -0.93 -6.33
C MET A 60 -10.58 0.24 -7.31
N THR A 61 -9.69 0.14 -8.30
CA THR A 61 -9.55 1.14 -9.34
C THR A 61 -10.84 1.29 -10.14
N LEU A 62 -11.45 0.19 -10.57
CA LEU A 62 -12.71 0.21 -11.32
C LEU A 62 -13.89 0.67 -10.46
N LEU A 63 -14.03 0.17 -9.24
CA LEU A 63 -15.14 0.53 -8.34
C LEU A 63 -15.12 2.00 -7.92
N LEU A 64 -13.94 2.58 -7.77
CA LEU A 64 -13.76 3.93 -7.23
C LEU A 64 -13.46 5.00 -8.29
N SER A 65 -13.30 4.62 -9.54
CA SER A 65 -12.91 5.49 -10.66
C SER A 65 -13.84 6.69 -10.87
N HIS A 66 -15.14 6.54 -10.58
CA HIS A 66 -16.15 7.59 -10.71
C HIS A 66 -16.16 8.59 -9.54
N ARG A 67 -15.39 8.33 -8.48
CA ARG A 67 -15.35 9.20 -7.29
C ARG A 67 -14.26 10.27 -7.43
N ALA A 68 -14.42 11.38 -6.69
CA ALA A 68 -13.39 12.40 -6.60
C ALA A 68 -12.08 11.80 -6.05
N ARG A 69 -10.96 12.02 -6.74
CA ARG A 69 -9.64 11.41 -6.45
C ARG A 69 -9.22 11.56 -4.99
N ARG A 70 -9.44 12.74 -4.39
CA ARG A 70 -9.18 12.99 -2.97
C ARG A 70 -9.96 12.03 -2.07
N ASN A 71 -11.26 11.93 -2.27
CA ASN A 71 -12.13 11.08 -1.45
C ASN A 71 -11.79 9.61 -1.61
N THR A 72 -11.40 9.20 -2.82
CA THR A 72 -10.94 7.84 -3.11
C THR A 72 -9.66 7.52 -2.36
N LEU A 73 -8.65 8.39 -2.39
CA LEU A 73 -7.39 8.18 -1.67
C LEU A 73 -7.61 8.12 -0.15
N ILE A 74 -8.46 8.99 0.39
CA ILE A 74 -8.83 8.97 1.82
C ILE A 74 -9.56 7.67 2.17
N PHE A 75 -10.49 7.23 1.33
CA PHE A 75 -11.22 5.98 1.53
C PHE A 75 -10.28 4.75 1.49
N LEU A 76 -9.34 4.71 0.55
CA LEU A 76 -8.32 3.68 0.49
C LEU A 76 -7.45 3.65 1.74
N MET A 77 -7.03 4.82 2.25
CA MET A 77 -6.31 4.89 3.53
C MET A 77 -7.19 4.53 4.72
N GLY A 78 -8.51 4.71 4.62
CA GLY A 78 -9.47 4.20 5.59
C GLY A 78 -9.49 2.67 5.66
N ILE A 79 -9.53 1.99 4.50
CA ILE A 79 -9.40 0.52 4.41
C ILE A 79 -8.08 0.06 5.03
N PHE A 80 -6.98 0.75 4.69
CA PHE A 80 -5.66 0.50 5.27
C PHE A 80 -5.66 0.59 6.79
N THR A 81 -6.21 1.67 7.33
CA THR A 81 -6.28 1.92 8.78
C THR A 81 -7.11 0.86 9.49
N VAL A 82 -8.31 0.58 8.99
CA VAL A 82 -9.21 -0.44 9.55
C VAL A 82 -8.56 -1.82 9.49
N GLY A 83 -7.95 -2.20 8.37
CA GLY A 83 -7.28 -3.49 8.23
C GLY A 83 -6.10 -3.66 9.21
N ASN A 84 -5.28 -2.62 9.42
CA ASN A 84 -4.20 -2.67 10.40
C ASN A 84 -4.72 -2.64 11.85
N LEU A 85 -5.81 -1.92 12.15
CA LEU A 85 -6.48 -2.00 13.46
C LEU A 85 -7.01 -3.41 13.73
N LEU A 86 -7.69 -4.04 12.76
CA LEU A 86 -8.13 -5.43 12.89
C LEU A 86 -6.95 -6.38 13.09
N SER A 87 -5.83 -6.17 12.40
CA SER A 87 -4.60 -6.95 12.60
C SER A 87 -4.08 -6.79 14.03
N SER A 88 -4.12 -5.58 14.59
CA SER A 88 -3.60 -5.30 15.94
C SER A 88 -4.42 -5.95 17.06
N ILE A 89 -5.68 -6.25 16.83
CA ILE A 89 -6.58 -6.88 17.82
C ILE A 89 -6.90 -8.34 17.46
N ALA A 90 -6.29 -8.90 16.42
CA ALA A 90 -6.57 -10.26 15.95
C ALA A 90 -6.27 -11.30 17.06
N PRO A 91 -7.26 -12.10 17.50
CA PRO A 91 -7.06 -13.12 18.54
C PRO A 91 -6.37 -14.38 18.00
N ASP A 92 -6.55 -14.67 16.71
CA ASP A 92 -6.13 -15.89 16.05
C ASP A 92 -5.62 -15.65 14.63
N TYR A 93 -5.04 -16.71 14.02
CA TYR A 93 -4.49 -16.68 12.68
C TYR A 93 -5.52 -16.31 11.61
N THR A 94 -6.74 -16.83 11.68
CA THR A 94 -7.78 -16.61 10.66
C THR A 94 -8.20 -15.15 10.62
N THR A 95 -8.44 -14.55 11.78
CA THR A 95 -8.78 -13.14 11.91
C THR A 95 -7.64 -12.27 11.39
N LEU A 96 -6.39 -12.62 11.71
CA LEU A 96 -5.22 -11.91 11.19
C LEU A 96 -5.12 -12.04 9.67
N LEU A 97 -5.33 -13.23 9.10
CA LEU A 97 -5.31 -13.46 7.65
C LEU A 97 -6.36 -12.60 6.93
N LEU A 98 -7.60 -12.59 7.42
CA LEU A 98 -8.68 -11.79 6.85
C LEU A 98 -8.37 -10.29 6.93
N SER A 99 -7.83 -9.83 8.03
CA SER A 99 -7.43 -8.43 8.18
C SER A 99 -6.32 -8.02 7.19
N ARG A 100 -5.38 -8.94 6.89
CA ARG A 100 -4.34 -8.72 5.88
C ARG A 100 -4.93 -8.62 4.47
N ILE A 101 -5.90 -9.47 4.14
CA ILE A 101 -6.63 -9.38 2.85
C ILE A 101 -7.37 -8.03 2.75
N ILE A 102 -8.07 -7.59 3.80
CA ILE A 102 -8.73 -6.28 3.81
C ILE A 102 -7.71 -5.17 3.60
N THR A 103 -6.59 -5.19 4.34
CA THR A 103 -5.54 -4.17 4.22
C THR A 103 -4.98 -4.11 2.80
N SER A 104 -4.79 -5.24 2.13
CA SER A 104 -4.17 -5.31 0.80
C SER A 104 -4.99 -4.65 -0.31
N LEU A 105 -6.31 -4.54 -0.16
CA LEU A 105 -7.22 -3.96 -1.16
C LEU A 105 -6.90 -2.49 -1.49
N ASN A 106 -6.31 -1.75 -0.56
CA ASN A 106 -5.95 -0.35 -0.80
C ASN A 106 -4.70 -0.18 -1.67
N HIS A 107 -3.74 -1.13 -1.60
CA HIS A 107 -2.35 -0.96 -2.00
C HIS A 107 -2.20 -0.50 -3.46
N GLY A 108 -2.56 -1.35 -4.43
CA GLY A 108 -2.34 -1.05 -5.84
C GLY A 108 -3.18 0.14 -6.34
N ALA A 109 -4.41 0.27 -5.86
CA ALA A 109 -5.29 1.39 -6.20
C ALA A 109 -4.74 2.73 -5.64
N PHE A 110 -4.14 2.72 -4.43
CA PHE A 110 -3.51 3.92 -3.87
C PHE A 110 -2.31 4.36 -4.71
N PHE A 111 -1.42 3.45 -5.08
CA PHE A 111 -0.26 3.79 -5.92
C PHE A 111 -0.66 4.22 -7.33
N GLY A 112 -1.63 3.54 -7.95
CA GLY A 112 -2.13 3.91 -9.28
C GLY A 112 -2.76 5.30 -9.29
N LEU A 113 -3.77 5.53 -8.45
CA LEU A 113 -4.46 6.82 -8.37
C LEU A 113 -3.55 7.93 -7.83
N GLY A 114 -2.72 7.61 -6.83
CA GLY A 114 -1.75 8.54 -6.26
C GLY A 114 -0.74 9.04 -7.27
N SER A 115 -0.25 8.18 -8.17
CA SER A 115 0.63 8.57 -9.27
C SER A 115 -0.03 9.57 -10.22
N VAL A 116 -1.30 9.36 -10.57
CA VAL A 116 -2.09 10.29 -11.38
C VAL A 116 -2.25 11.64 -10.66
N VAL A 117 -2.54 11.62 -9.37
CA VAL A 117 -2.66 12.84 -8.56
C VAL A 117 -1.31 13.54 -8.42
N ALA A 118 -0.23 12.81 -8.13
CA ALA A 118 1.12 13.38 -8.06
C ALA A 118 1.52 14.10 -9.35
N ALA A 119 1.25 13.48 -10.50
CA ALA A 119 1.50 14.09 -11.81
C ALA A 119 0.62 15.32 -12.07
N SER A 120 -0.61 15.36 -11.55
CA SER A 120 -1.55 16.45 -11.78
C SER A 120 -1.28 17.73 -10.98
N VAL A 121 -0.52 17.66 -9.89
CA VAL A 121 -0.23 18.80 -9.00
C VAL A 121 1.10 19.51 -9.33
N VAL A 122 1.71 19.17 -10.46
CA VAL A 122 2.96 19.74 -10.94
C VAL A 122 2.93 20.01 -12.46
N PRO A 123 3.78 20.92 -13.00
CA PRO A 123 3.93 21.12 -14.44
C PRO A 123 4.39 19.83 -15.16
N ARG A 124 4.05 19.71 -16.45
CA ARG A 124 4.33 18.51 -17.26
C ARG A 124 5.78 18.02 -17.18
N HIS A 125 6.75 18.92 -17.21
CA HIS A 125 8.19 18.56 -17.17
C HIS A 125 8.65 18.03 -15.80
N LYS A 126 7.81 18.09 -14.74
CA LYS A 126 8.10 17.59 -13.39
C LYS A 126 7.27 16.36 -13.00
N GLN A 127 6.42 15.84 -13.86
CA GLN A 127 5.48 14.77 -13.53
C GLN A 127 6.21 13.49 -13.07
N ALA A 128 7.25 13.06 -13.79
CA ALA A 128 8.04 11.89 -13.40
C ALA A 128 8.70 12.07 -12.01
N SER A 129 9.26 13.26 -11.76
CA SER A 129 9.85 13.57 -10.45
C SER A 129 8.81 13.61 -9.33
N ALA A 130 7.59 14.06 -9.60
CA ALA A 130 6.51 14.08 -8.61
C ALA A 130 6.06 12.66 -8.23
N VAL A 131 5.93 11.77 -9.22
CA VAL A 131 5.65 10.34 -8.99
C VAL A 131 6.79 9.70 -8.19
N ALA A 132 8.04 9.95 -8.57
CA ALA A 132 9.20 9.46 -7.81
C ALA A 132 9.19 9.97 -6.36
N THR A 133 8.80 11.23 -6.12
CA THR A 133 8.67 11.79 -4.76
C THR A 133 7.62 11.05 -3.93
N MET A 134 6.51 10.65 -4.52
CA MET A 134 5.52 9.81 -3.82
C MET A 134 6.13 8.44 -3.46
N PHE A 135 6.81 7.79 -4.42
CA PHE A 135 7.46 6.49 -4.19
C PHE A 135 8.65 6.54 -3.22
N MET A 136 9.26 7.72 -3.01
CA MET A 136 10.25 7.89 -1.93
C MET A 136 9.69 7.51 -0.56
N GLY A 137 8.38 7.67 -0.33
CA GLY A 137 7.72 7.19 0.88
C GLY A 137 7.95 5.69 1.10
N LEU A 138 7.82 4.87 0.04
CA LEU A 138 8.09 3.42 0.09
C LEU A 138 9.56 3.12 0.38
N THR A 139 10.49 3.87 -0.24
CA THR A 139 11.93 3.73 0.02
C THR A 139 12.27 4.05 1.47
N ILE A 140 11.73 5.15 2.00
CA ILE A 140 11.94 5.54 3.40
C ILE A 140 11.31 4.53 4.35
N ALA A 141 10.17 3.91 3.97
CA ALA A 141 9.56 2.82 4.73
C ALA A 141 10.53 1.65 4.88
N ASN A 142 11.19 1.23 3.80
CA ASN A 142 12.16 0.13 3.86
C ASN A 142 13.40 0.46 4.70
N ILE A 143 13.87 1.70 4.68
CA ILE A 143 15.08 2.12 5.42
C ILE A 143 14.80 2.35 6.90
N GLY A 144 13.65 2.92 7.26
CA GLY A 144 13.33 3.32 8.62
C GLY A 144 12.04 2.75 9.18
N GLY A 145 10.96 2.71 8.38
CA GLY A 145 9.65 2.25 8.82
C GLY A 145 9.62 0.77 9.18
N VAL A 146 10.18 -0.08 8.32
CA VAL A 146 10.22 -1.53 8.53
C VAL A 146 11.11 -1.90 9.73
N PRO A 147 12.34 -1.42 9.86
CA PRO A 147 13.14 -1.67 11.06
C PRO A 147 12.48 -1.17 12.35
N ALA A 148 11.88 0.01 12.33
CA ALA A 148 11.18 0.55 13.50
C ALA A 148 9.96 -0.28 13.89
N ALA A 149 9.15 -0.71 12.89
CA ALA A 149 7.99 -1.56 13.13
C ALA A 149 8.39 -2.96 13.60
N THR A 150 9.49 -3.52 13.08
CA THR A 150 10.04 -4.81 13.52
C THR A 150 10.55 -4.70 14.96
N TRP A 151 11.35 -3.69 15.27
CA TRP A 151 11.82 -3.45 16.63
C TRP A 151 10.66 -3.30 17.62
N LEU A 152 9.64 -2.52 17.26
CA LEU A 152 8.45 -2.34 18.09
C LEU A 152 7.71 -3.67 18.31
N GLY A 153 7.59 -4.47 17.26
CA GLY A 153 6.92 -5.76 17.32
C GLY A 153 7.68 -6.82 18.13
N GLU A 154 8.99 -6.79 18.13
CA GLU A 154 9.86 -7.68 18.91
C GLU A 154 9.89 -7.29 20.39
N THR A 155 9.92 -5.99 20.69
CA THR A 155 10.09 -5.51 22.09
C THR A 155 8.79 -5.39 22.84
N ILE A 156 7.72 -4.90 22.23
CA ILE A 156 6.41 -4.63 22.88
C ILE A 156 5.37 -5.66 22.44
N GLY A 157 5.53 -6.24 21.25
CA GLY A 157 4.63 -7.22 20.67
C GLY A 157 4.15 -6.84 19.27
N TRP A 158 4.00 -7.84 18.41
CA TRP A 158 3.65 -7.67 16.99
C TRP A 158 2.34 -6.90 16.75
N ARG A 159 1.39 -6.98 17.68
CA ARG A 159 0.13 -6.22 17.62
C ARG A 159 0.36 -4.73 17.67
N MET A 160 1.34 -4.27 18.44
CA MET A 160 1.69 -2.84 18.54
C MET A 160 2.32 -2.31 17.23
N SER A 161 3.02 -3.15 16.49
CA SER A 161 3.52 -2.80 15.16
C SER A 161 2.36 -2.50 14.19
N PHE A 162 1.32 -3.32 14.17
CA PHE A 162 0.11 -3.06 13.37
C PHE A 162 -0.67 -1.84 13.86
N LEU A 163 -0.75 -1.63 15.17
CA LEU A 163 -1.40 -0.45 15.74
C LEU A 163 -0.66 0.84 15.35
N ALA A 164 0.66 0.87 15.44
CA ALA A 164 1.48 2.00 14.99
C ALA A 164 1.28 2.26 13.49
N THR A 165 1.22 1.21 12.69
CA THR A 165 0.96 1.32 11.24
C THR A 165 -0.46 1.84 10.95
N ALA A 166 -1.47 1.46 11.75
CA ALA A 166 -2.80 2.07 11.67
C ALA A 166 -2.76 3.57 11.98
N GLY A 167 -1.94 3.99 12.94
CA GLY A 167 -1.67 5.41 13.22
C GLY A 167 -1.08 6.16 12.03
N LEU A 168 -0.17 5.54 11.28
CA LEU A 168 0.34 6.10 10.02
C LEU A 168 -0.77 6.25 8.97
N GLY A 169 -1.71 5.31 8.93
CA GLY A 169 -2.89 5.41 8.07
C GLY A 169 -3.77 6.62 8.40
N LEU A 170 -4.05 6.85 9.68
CA LEU A 170 -4.76 8.05 10.14
C LEU A 170 -4.01 9.33 9.78
N LEU A 171 -2.70 9.37 10.00
CA LEU A 171 -1.86 10.51 9.63
C LEU A 171 -1.93 10.79 8.12
N ALA A 172 -1.88 9.74 7.29
CA ALA A 172 -2.02 9.86 5.84
C ALA A 172 -3.41 10.40 5.45
N MET A 173 -4.50 9.89 6.06
CA MET A 173 -5.87 10.39 5.82
C MET A 173 -6.00 11.88 6.13
N VAL A 174 -5.50 12.31 7.29
CA VAL A 174 -5.51 13.71 7.71
C VAL A 174 -4.68 14.56 6.75
N SER A 175 -3.47 14.10 6.41
CA SER A 175 -2.58 14.80 5.46
C SER A 175 -3.23 14.97 4.08
N LEU A 176 -3.87 13.92 3.54
CA LEU A 176 -4.59 13.97 2.27
C LEU A 176 -5.81 14.90 2.34
N TRP A 177 -6.53 14.89 3.48
CA TRP A 177 -7.69 15.75 3.68
C TRP A 177 -7.35 17.24 3.59
N PHE A 178 -6.26 17.67 4.19
CA PHE A 178 -5.85 19.07 4.20
C PHE A 178 -5.05 19.48 2.96
N SER A 179 -4.32 18.55 2.34
CA SER A 179 -3.38 18.88 1.26
C SER A 179 -3.99 18.79 -0.14
N LEU A 180 -4.98 17.91 -0.36
CA LEU A 180 -5.57 17.73 -1.68
C LEU A 180 -6.82 18.60 -1.88
N PRO A 181 -6.95 19.27 -3.06
CA PRO A 181 -8.14 20.01 -3.38
C PRO A 181 -9.37 19.09 -3.51
N LYS A 182 -10.54 19.62 -3.23
CA LYS A 182 -11.80 18.95 -3.52
C LYS A 182 -11.93 18.83 -5.05
N GLY A 183 -11.57 17.70 -5.62
CA GLY A 183 -11.72 17.45 -7.04
C GLY A 183 -13.16 17.13 -7.45
N SER A 184 -13.47 17.31 -8.72
CA SER A 184 -14.71 16.78 -9.31
C SER A 184 -14.63 15.24 -9.44
N ALA A 185 -15.79 14.60 -9.45
CA ALA A 185 -15.90 13.18 -9.82
C ALA A 185 -15.42 12.98 -11.26
N GLY A 186 -14.73 11.87 -11.51
CA GLY A 186 -14.35 11.46 -12.85
C GLY A 186 -15.53 10.87 -13.62
N GLU A 187 -15.39 10.76 -14.93
CA GLU A 187 -16.31 9.99 -15.75
C GLU A 187 -16.18 8.49 -15.42
N ARG A 188 -17.25 7.73 -15.60
CA ARG A 188 -17.20 6.28 -15.44
C ARG A 188 -16.33 5.69 -16.55
N PRO A 189 -15.29 4.90 -16.20
CA PRO A 189 -14.45 4.30 -17.22
C PRO A 189 -15.24 3.27 -18.01
N ASP A 190 -14.94 3.18 -19.30
CA ASP A 190 -15.34 2.02 -20.10
C ASP A 190 -14.39 0.86 -19.76
N VAL A 191 -14.92 -0.09 -18.97
CA VAL A 191 -14.14 -1.27 -18.51
C VAL A 191 -13.55 -2.06 -19.68
N LYS A 192 -14.26 -2.14 -20.82
CA LYS A 192 -13.77 -2.84 -22.02
C LYS A 192 -12.56 -2.11 -22.61
N GLN A 193 -12.64 -0.78 -22.68
CA GLN A 193 -11.56 0.04 -23.19
C GLN A 193 -10.34 -0.03 -22.29
N GLU A 194 -10.49 0.04 -20.96
CA GLU A 194 -9.39 -0.10 -20.01
C GLU A 194 -8.73 -1.47 -20.06
N LEU A 195 -9.51 -2.55 -20.12
CA LEU A 195 -8.98 -3.91 -20.28
C LEU A 195 -8.23 -4.08 -21.61
N SER A 196 -8.70 -3.44 -22.70
CA SER A 196 -8.02 -3.51 -23.98
C SER A 196 -6.61 -2.89 -23.96
N VAL A 197 -6.38 -1.91 -23.11
CA VAL A 197 -5.06 -1.29 -22.93
C VAL A 197 -4.05 -2.28 -22.35
N LEU A 198 -4.48 -3.20 -21.48
CA LEU A 198 -3.61 -4.23 -20.90
C LEU A 198 -3.07 -5.20 -21.94
N LEU A 199 -3.78 -5.38 -23.06
CA LEU A 199 -3.37 -6.28 -24.15
C LEU A 199 -2.38 -5.63 -25.13
N ARG A 200 -2.06 -4.35 -24.97
CA ARG A 200 -1.07 -3.66 -25.83
C ARG A 200 0.33 -4.22 -25.55
N PRO A 201 1.13 -4.54 -26.59
CA PRO A 201 2.47 -5.12 -26.42
C PRO A 201 3.39 -4.30 -25.51
N GLN A 202 3.30 -2.95 -25.60
CA GLN A 202 4.11 -2.04 -24.77
C GLN A 202 3.74 -2.14 -23.27
N VAL A 203 2.45 -2.31 -22.99
CA VAL A 203 1.95 -2.50 -21.61
C VAL A 203 2.35 -3.87 -21.09
N LEU A 204 2.19 -4.92 -21.91
CA LEU A 204 2.60 -6.28 -21.54
C LEU A 204 4.10 -6.38 -21.28
N SER A 205 4.95 -5.73 -22.10
CA SER A 205 6.40 -5.73 -21.87
C SER A 205 6.77 -4.99 -20.58
N ALA A 206 6.11 -3.87 -20.27
CA ALA A 206 6.32 -3.13 -19.02
C ALA A 206 5.87 -3.97 -17.81
N LEU A 207 4.72 -4.63 -17.89
CA LEU A 207 4.23 -5.54 -16.86
C LEU A 207 5.19 -6.72 -16.65
N LEU A 208 5.67 -7.35 -17.72
CA LEU A 208 6.62 -8.44 -17.64
C LEU A 208 7.93 -8.01 -16.96
N THR A 209 8.46 -6.85 -17.33
CA THR A 209 9.66 -6.27 -16.70
C THR A 209 9.43 -6.05 -15.20
N THR A 210 8.28 -5.53 -14.83
CA THR A 210 7.91 -5.33 -13.41
C THR A 210 7.80 -6.65 -12.66
N VAL A 211 7.15 -7.66 -13.26
CA VAL A 211 6.99 -9.00 -12.65
C VAL A 211 8.37 -9.67 -12.43
N LEU A 212 9.24 -9.63 -13.44
CA LEU A 212 10.58 -10.21 -13.33
C LEU A 212 11.45 -9.45 -12.31
N GLY A 213 11.45 -8.13 -12.35
CA GLY A 213 12.21 -7.29 -11.41
C GLY A 213 11.73 -7.42 -9.96
N ALA A 214 10.44 -7.34 -9.74
CA ALA A 214 9.85 -7.52 -8.42
C ALA A 214 10.05 -8.96 -7.91
N GLY A 215 9.85 -9.98 -8.77
CA GLY A 215 10.09 -11.37 -8.42
C GLY A 215 11.53 -11.64 -7.98
N ALA A 216 12.52 -11.12 -8.71
CA ALA A 216 13.93 -11.22 -8.33
C ALA A 216 14.21 -10.52 -7.00
N MET A 217 13.68 -9.29 -6.80
CA MET A 217 13.85 -8.54 -5.55
C MET A 217 13.22 -9.25 -4.35
N PHE A 218 11.99 -9.75 -4.47
CA PHE A 218 11.31 -10.45 -3.37
C PHE A 218 11.96 -11.78 -3.05
N THR A 219 12.47 -12.52 -4.07
CA THR A 219 13.24 -13.75 -3.84
C THR A 219 14.49 -13.45 -3.03
N LEU A 220 15.25 -12.41 -3.42
CA LEU A 220 16.44 -11.99 -2.68
C LEU A 220 16.10 -11.60 -1.23
N TYR A 221 15.04 -10.81 -1.05
CA TYR A 221 14.60 -10.33 0.27
C TYR A 221 14.16 -11.46 1.21
N THR A 222 13.64 -12.56 0.65
CA THR A 222 13.17 -13.72 1.44
C THR A 222 14.32 -14.62 1.90
N TYR A 223 15.43 -14.68 1.15
CA TYR A 223 16.54 -15.62 1.38
C TYR A 223 17.83 -14.98 1.91
N ILE A 224 17.82 -13.69 2.21
CA ILE A 224 18.90 -12.98 2.93
C ILE A 224 18.47 -12.71 4.37
#